data_862d1c4b23a717cd9b4681bb4a6c0131
#
_entry.id   862d1c4b23a717cd9b4681bb4a6c0131
#
_cell.length_a   1.000
_cell.length_b   1.000
_cell.length_c   1.000
_cell.angle_alpha   90.00
_cell.angle_beta   90.00
_cell.angle_gamma   90.00
#
_symmetry.space_group_name_H-M   'P 1'
#
loop_
_entity.id
_entity.type
_entity.pdbx_description
1 polymer ?
#
loop_
_entity_poly.entity_id
_entity_poly.type
_entity_poly.pdbx_seq_one_letter_code
_entity_poly.pdbx_strand_id
1 'polypeptide(L)'
;MDSPDRFYRKKVAQPVNVTGVFVATQEAVRHMKQGGRIIHIGSSMTRYAAFPTAAVYTLTKGAITGFNRSLVRDLGPKGITVNTVHPGPTDTDMNPADGPVAAIVGPGMAIGRYGRPDEIASVVAYLASPESGFVTGADIVADGGFTA
;
A
#
# COMPACT_ATOMS: atom_id res chain seq x y z
N MET A 1 30.11 5.11 -11.31
CA MET A 1 29.09 5.52 -12.31
C MET A 1 28.13 4.35 -12.44
N ASP A 2 27.05 4.36 -11.66
CA ASP A 2 26.08 3.25 -11.65
C ASP A 2 25.27 3.22 -12.97
N SER A 3 25.25 2.05 -13.59
CA SER A 3 24.58 1.82 -14.88
C SER A 3 23.10 2.16 -14.83
N PRO A 4 22.52 2.82 -15.86
CA PRO A 4 21.08 3.04 -16.02
C PRO A 4 20.23 1.76 -15.89
N ASP A 5 20.84 0.60 -16.12
CA ASP A 5 20.20 -0.71 -16.05
C ASP A 5 19.61 -1.06 -14.66
N ARG A 6 20.03 -0.39 -13.60
CA ARG A 6 19.48 -0.63 -12.26
C ARG A 6 18.02 -0.19 -12.15
N PHE A 7 17.60 0.80 -12.93
CA PHE A 7 16.21 1.26 -13.01
C PHE A 7 15.24 0.21 -13.57
N TYR A 8 15.72 -0.65 -14.47
CA TYR A 8 14.87 -1.55 -15.26
C TYR A 8 14.92 -3.02 -14.80
N ARG A 9 15.77 -3.37 -13.84
CA ARG A 9 16.01 -4.77 -13.47
C ARG A 9 14.90 -5.46 -12.65
N LYS A 10 13.85 -4.78 -12.24
CA LYS A 10 12.75 -5.42 -11.49
C LYS A 10 11.60 -5.88 -12.42
N LYS A 11 11.91 -6.70 -13.40
CA LYS A 11 10.90 -7.37 -14.26
C LYS A 11 9.86 -8.20 -13.47
N VAL A 12 10.18 -8.59 -12.23
CA VAL A 12 9.31 -9.43 -11.38
C VAL A 12 8.28 -8.62 -10.60
N ALA A 13 8.51 -7.32 -10.36
CA ALA A 13 7.61 -6.52 -9.51
C ALA A 13 6.23 -6.26 -10.17
N GLN A 14 6.19 -6.07 -11.48
CA GLN A 14 4.93 -5.82 -12.20
C GLN A 14 3.98 -7.02 -12.21
N PRO A 15 4.43 -8.26 -12.56
CA PRO A 15 3.57 -9.42 -12.48
C PRO A 15 2.99 -9.66 -11.08
N VAL A 16 3.76 -9.51 -10.03
CA VAL A 16 3.31 -9.75 -8.66
C VAL A 16 2.44 -8.58 -8.14
N ASN A 17 2.98 -7.36 -8.20
CA ASN A 17 2.36 -6.21 -7.54
C ASN A 17 1.24 -5.53 -8.35
N VAL A 18 1.12 -5.81 -9.63
CA VAL A 18 0.06 -5.26 -10.49
C VAL A 18 -0.85 -6.37 -10.97
N THR A 19 -0.33 -7.29 -11.80
CA THR A 19 -1.15 -8.36 -12.37
C THR A 19 -1.70 -9.30 -11.29
N GLY A 20 -0.87 -9.68 -10.30
CA GLY A 20 -1.29 -10.53 -9.19
C GLY A 20 -2.39 -9.90 -8.36
N VAL A 21 -2.29 -8.61 -8.06
CA VAL A 21 -3.34 -7.88 -7.31
C VAL A 21 -4.64 -7.83 -8.12
N PHE A 22 -4.54 -7.52 -9.42
CA PHE A 22 -5.71 -7.50 -10.31
C PHE A 22 -6.40 -8.87 -10.37
N VAL A 23 -5.66 -9.93 -10.66
CA VAL A 23 -6.22 -11.29 -10.81
C VAL A 23 -6.82 -11.79 -9.49
N ALA A 24 -6.11 -11.59 -8.36
CA ALA A 24 -6.63 -11.97 -7.05
C ALA A 24 -7.92 -11.22 -6.70
N THR A 25 -7.98 -9.92 -6.98
CA THR A 25 -9.18 -9.11 -6.77
C THR A 25 -10.32 -9.56 -7.66
N GLN A 26 -10.05 -9.79 -8.95
CA GLN A 26 -11.04 -10.26 -9.92
C GLN A 26 -11.66 -11.59 -9.47
N GLU A 27 -10.84 -12.52 -9.01
CA GLU A 27 -11.33 -13.82 -8.56
C GLU A 27 -12.09 -13.69 -7.23
N ALA A 28 -11.59 -12.92 -6.27
CA ALA A 28 -12.28 -12.69 -5.00
C ALA A 28 -13.69 -12.11 -5.20
N VAL A 29 -13.83 -11.12 -6.08
CA VAL A 29 -15.11 -10.45 -6.35
C VAL A 29 -16.20 -11.42 -6.84
N ARG A 30 -15.83 -12.51 -7.52
CA ARG A 30 -16.79 -13.54 -7.98
C ARG A 30 -17.48 -14.26 -6.83
N HIS A 31 -16.83 -14.30 -5.67
CA HIS A 31 -17.31 -15.00 -4.47
C HIS A 31 -17.79 -14.03 -3.37
N MET A 32 -17.56 -12.73 -3.52
CA MET A 32 -17.94 -11.73 -2.53
C MET A 32 -19.44 -11.42 -2.59
N LYS A 33 -20.02 -11.17 -1.42
CA LYS A 33 -21.42 -10.75 -1.23
C LYS A 33 -21.46 -9.33 -0.69
N GLN A 34 -22.65 -8.77 -0.54
CA GLN A 34 -22.90 -7.52 0.17
C GLN A 34 -22.21 -7.55 1.55
N GLY A 35 -21.60 -6.43 1.92
CA GLY A 35 -20.80 -6.32 3.13
C GLY A 35 -19.34 -6.75 2.95
N GLY A 36 -18.95 -7.20 1.74
CA GLY A 36 -17.55 -7.54 1.44
C GLY A 36 -16.59 -6.36 1.60
N ARG A 37 -15.33 -6.67 1.91
CA ARG A 37 -14.26 -5.68 2.11
C ARG A 37 -13.05 -6.04 1.27
N ILE A 38 -12.58 -5.12 0.45
CA ILE A 38 -11.31 -5.23 -0.28
C ILE A 38 -10.37 -4.18 0.31
N ILE A 39 -9.22 -4.62 0.78
CA ILE A 39 -8.21 -3.77 1.39
C ILE A 39 -6.88 -4.04 0.71
N HIS A 40 -6.47 -3.13 -0.16
CA HIS A 40 -5.19 -3.22 -0.83
C HIS A 40 -4.08 -2.62 0.04
N ILE A 41 -2.88 -3.17 -0.08
CA ILE A 41 -1.70 -2.62 0.59
C ILE A 41 -0.85 -1.87 -0.44
N GLY A 42 -0.91 -0.55 -0.34
CA GLY A 42 -0.13 0.39 -1.12
C GLY A 42 1.26 0.66 -0.52
N SER A 43 1.66 1.91 -0.54
CA SER A 43 2.86 2.43 0.15
C SER A 43 2.78 3.96 0.24
N SER A 44 3.27 4.55 1.31
CA SER A 44 3.43 6.01 1.46
C SER A 44 4.37 6.60 0.41
N MET A 45 5.26 5.78 -0.19
CA MET A 45 6.13 6.20 -1.29
C MET A 45 5.37 6.61 -2.56
N THR A 46 4.09 6.35 -2.67
CA THR A 46 3.25 6.91 -3.75
C THR A 46 2.97 8.40 -3.59
N ARG A 47 3.22 8.95 -2.39
CA ARG A 47 3.08 10.37 -2.06
C ARG A 47 4.42 11.09 -1.98
N TYR A 48 5.45 10.40 -1.48
CA TYR A 48 6.77 10.97 -1.26
C TYR A 48 7.87 9.95 -1.61
N ALA A 49 8.68 10.25 -2.62
CA ALA A 49 9.83 9.44 -3.01
C ALA A 49 11.06 9.79 -2.16
N ALA A 50 11.21 9.11 -1.04
CA ALA A 50 12.24 9.41 -0.03
C ALA A 50 13.69 9.19 -0.51
N PHE A 51 13.91 8.35 -1.54
CA PHE A 51 15.24 8.01 -2.03
C PHE A 51 15.20 7.60 -3.51
N PRO A 52 16.33 7.72 -4.23
CA PRO A 52 16.43 7.30 -5.63
C PRO A 52 16.25 5.78 -5.79
N THR A 53 16.08 5.31 -7.03
CA THR A 53 15.95 3.90 -7.42
C THR A 53 14.62 3.20 -7.05
N ALA A 54 13.65 3.93 -6.50
CA ALA A 54 12.34 3.40 -6.13
C ALA A 54 11.27 3.52 -7.24
N ALA A 55 11.59 4.07 -8.42
CA ALA A 55 10.62 4.40 -9.45
C ALA A 55 9.71 3.23 -9.86
N VAL A 56 10.27 2.02 -10.08
CA VAL A 56 9.48 0.83 -10.45
C VAL A 56 8.59 0.38 -9.31
N TYR A 57 9.08 0.42 -8.07
CA TYR A 57 8.27 0.11 -6.89
C TYR A 57 7.11 1.08 -6.76
N THR A 58 7.38 2.38 -6.81
CA THR A 58 6.37 3.44 -6.72
C THR A 58 5.34 3.34 -7.85
N LEU A 59 5.79 3.02 -9.09
CA LEU A 59 4.88 2.75 -10.22
C LEU A 59 3.91 1.62 -9.88
N THR A 60 4.39 0.48 -9.35
CA THR A 60 3.52 -0.66 -9.04
C THR A 60 2.55 -0.35 -7.92
N LYS A 61 2.97 0.38 -6.90
CA LYS A 61 2.12 0.79 -5.77
C LYS A 61 1.14 1.89 -6.16
N GLY A 62 1.53 2.81 -7.06
CA GLY A 62 0.63 3.82 -7.64
C GLY A 62 -0.46 3.20 -8.52
N ALA A 63 -0.16 2.12 -9.23
CA ALA A 63 -1.17 1.37 -10.00
C ALA A 63 -2.31 0.85 -9.11
N ILE A 64 -2.01 0.41 -7.88
CA ILE A 64 -3.02 -0.03 -6.90
C ILE A 64 -3.97 1.11 -6.54
N THR A 65 -3.45 2.31 -6.31
CA THR A 65 -4.26 3.50 -6.00
C THR A 65 -5.24 3.84 -7.12
N GLY A 66 -4.76 3.84 -8.37
CA GLY A 66 -5.62 4.07 -9.55
C GLY A 66 -6.68 2.99 -9.71
N PHE A 67 -6.30 1.73 -9.56
CA PHE A 67 -7.20 0.58 -9.61
C PHE A 67 -8.30 0.67 -8.53
N ASN A 68 -7.91 0.96 -7.29
CA ASN A 68 -8.83 1.13 -6.16
C ASN A 68 -9.93 2.15 -6.45
N ARG A 69 -9.57 3.33 -6.95
CA ARG A 69 -10.52 4.42 -7.25
C ARG A 69 -11.57 4.04 -8.28
N SER A 70 -11.20 3.26 -9.29
CA SER A 70 -12.13 2.79 -10.30
C SER A 70 -13.02 1.66 -9.75
N LEU A 71 -12.41 0.71 -9.07
CA LEU A 71 -13.08 -0.48 -8.54
C LEU A 71 -14.20 -0.15 -7.54
N VAL A 72 -14.07 0.96 -6.80
CA VAL A 72 -15.13 1.47 -5.90
C VAL A 72 -16.43 1.74 -6.66
N ARG A 73 -16.35 2.26 -7.89
CA ARG A 73 -17.54 2.54 -8.70
C ARG A 73 -18.22 1.27 -9.21
N ASP A 74 -17.42 0.25 -9.48
CA ASP A 74 -17.93 -1.04 -9.98
C ASP A 74 -18.57 -1.87 -8.85
N LEU A 75 -18.03 -1.79 -7.63
CA LEU A 75 -18.40 -2.65 -6.51
C LEU A 75 -19.30 -1.98 -5.45
N GLY A 76 -19.31 -0.66 -5.38
CA GLY A 76 -20.18 0.09 -4.47
C GLY A 76 -21.66 -0.30 -4.58
N PRO A 77 -22.24 -0.41 -5.80
CA PRO A 77 -23.64 -0.85 -5.98
C PRO A 77 -23.91 -2.28 -5.45
N LYS A 78 -22.87 -3.08 -5.26
CA LYS A 78 -22.96 -4.43 -4.65
C LYS A 78 -22.77 -4.41 -3.13
N GLY A 79 -22.62 -3.23 -2.52
CA GLY A 79 -22.37 -3.08 -1.09
C GLY A 79 -20.99 -3.58 -0.65
N ILE A 80 -19.99 -3.57 -1.55
CA ILE A 80 -18.61 -3.96 -1.27
C ILE A 80 -17.78 -2.67 -1.16
N THR A 81 -17.03 -2.51 -0.07
CA THR A 81 -16.08 -1.40 0.08
C THR A 81 -14.70 -1.78 -0.44
N VAL A 82 -13.98 -0.79 -0.97
CA VAL A 82 -12.63 -0.96 -1.51
C VAL A 82 -11.75 0.18 -1.01
N ASN A 83 -10.69 -0.14 -0.26
CA ASN A 83 -9.79 0.85 0.34
C ASN A 83 -8.33 0.46 0.14
N THR A 84 -7.43 1.42 0.25
CA THR A 84 -5.99 1.17 0.24
C THR A 84 -5.37 1.69 1.53
N VAL A 85 -4.58 0.85 2.19
CA VAL A 85 -3.69 1.25 3.28
C VAL A 85 -2.31 1.50 2.68
N HIS A 86 -1.70 2.64 3.02
CA HIS A 86 -0.37 3.04 2.59
C HIS A 86 0.56 3.06 3.80
N PRO A 87 1.24 1.94 4.13
CA PRO A 87 2.23 1.93 5.20
C PRO A 87 3.42 2.83 4.86
N GLY A 88 3.95 3.48 5.90
CA GLY A 88 5.27 4.09 5.88
C GLY A 88 6.38 3.12 6.27
N PRO A 89 7.54 3.65 6.69
CA PRO A 89 8.62 2.83 7.22
C PRO A 89 8.13 1.99 8.41
N THR A 90 8.11 0.68 8.22
CA THR A 90 7.61 -0.30 9.19
C THR A 90 8.69 -1.33 9.43
N ASP A 91 8.90 -1.68 10.70
CA ASP A 91 9.90 -2.63 11.15
C ASP A 91 9.52 -4.06 10.75
N THR A 92 10.22 -4.61 9.79
CA THR A 92 9.97 -5.93 9.21
C THR A 92 11.29 -6.54 8.74
N ASP A 93 11.31 -7.84 8.47
CA ASP A 93 12.48 -8.52 7.88
C ASP A 93 12.96 -7.87 6.57
N MET A 94 12.03 -7.29 5.80
CA MET A 94 12.36 -6.59 4.55
C MET A 94 12.97 -5.20 4.79
N ASN A 95 12.61 -4.53 5.87
CA ASN A 95 13.00 -3.16 6.20
C ASN A 95 13.15 -3.00 7.71
N PRO A 96 14.21 -3.59 8.32
CA PRO A 96 14.40 -3.54 9.75
C PRO A 96 14.72 -2.12 10.24
N ALA A 97 14.23 -1.78 11.44
CA ALA A 97 14.37 -0.44 12.04
C ALA A 97 15.83 -0.09 12.41
N ASP A 98 16.72 -1.07 12.47
CA ASP A 98 18.17 -0.91 12.64
C ASP A 98 18.96 -1.08 11.34
N GLY A 99 18.25 -1.24 10.22
CA GLY A 99 18.84 -1.45 8.90
C GLY A 99 19.35 -0.15 8.24
N PRO A 100 20.09 -0.27 7.12
CA PRO A 100 20.70 0.88 6.45
C PRO A 100 19.68 1.91 5.92
N VAL A 101 18.44 1.49 5.61
CA VAL A 101 17.38 2.40 5.17
C VAL A 101 16.87 3.25 6.33
N ALA A 102 16.92 2.74 7.57
CA ALA A 102 16.46 3.46 8.75
C ALA A 102 17.26 4.74 9.00
N ALA A 103 18.57 4.74 8.72
CA ALA A 103 19.42 5.93 8.83
C ALA A 103 18.99 7.05 7.84
N ILE A 104 18.40 6.69 6.71
CA ILE A 104 17.96 7.62 5.67
C ILE A 104 16.56 8.18 5.98
N VAL A 105 15.63 7.33 6.37
CA VAL A 105 14.22 7.71 6.51
C VAL A 105 13.82 8.08 7.93
N GLY A 106 14.54 7.56 8.94
CA GLY A 106 14.25 7.80 10.35
C GLY A 106 14.14 9.27 10.73
N PRO A 107 15.07 10.15 10.28
CA PRO A 107 14.98 11.59 10.56
C PRO A 107 13.74 12.29 10.03
N GLY A 108 13.08 11.71 9.00
CA GLY A 108 11.83 12.24 8.44
C GLY A 108 10.57 11.75 9.13
N MET A 109 10.67 10.85 10.10
CA MET A 109 9.52 10.32 10.84
C MET A 109 9.04 11.34 11.88
N ALA A 110 7.84 11.91 11.71
CA ALA A 110 7.33 12.92 12.67
C ALA A 110 7.16 12.36 14.09
N ILE A 111 6.77 11.08 14.24
CA ILE A 111 6.68 10.42 15.55
C ILE A 111 8.01 9.78 16.01
N GLY A 112 9.11 9.99 15.31
CA GLY A 112 10.48 9.66 15.73
C GLY A 112 10.84 8.17 15.75
N ARG A 113 10.02 7.30 15.15
CA ARG A 113 10.29 5.85 15.09
C ARG A 113 9.62 5.19 13.88
N TYR A 114 10.09 4.02 13.52
CA TYR A 114 9.39 3.12 12.60
C TYR A 114 8.04 2.65 13.20
N GLY A 115 7.08 2.41 12.32
CA GLY A 115 5.85 1.72 12.68
C GLY A 115 6.11 0.25 13.02
N ARG A 116 5.27 -0.34 13.84
CA ARG A 116 5.24 -1.78 14.06
C ARG A 116 4.21 -2.44 13.12
N PRO A 117 4.42 -3.70 12.74
CA PRO A 117 3.46 -4.44 11.91
C PRO A 117 2.03 -4.47 12.48
N ASP A 118 1.88 -4.57 13.81
CA ASP A 118 0.59 -4.56 14.49
C ASP A 118 -0.15 -3.21 14.36
N GLU A 119 0.57 -2.09 14.24
CA GLU A 119 -0.04 -0.79 14.00
C GLU A 119 -0.67 -0.72 12.60
N ILE A 120 -0.01 -1.29 11.59
CA ILE A 120 -0.59 -1.41 10.24
C ILE A 120 -1.76 -2.39 10.23
N ALA A 121 -1.61 -3.53 10.91
CA ALA A 121 -2.66 -4.54 11.03
C ALA A 121 -3.94 -3.98 11.68
N SER A 122 -3.80 -3.08 12.65
CA SER A 122 -4.95 -2.41 13.30
C SER A 122 -5.77 -1.56 12.33
N VAL A 123 -5.11 -0.86 11.41
CA VAL A 123 -5.81 -0.11 10.34
C VAL A 123 -6.55 -1.05 9.39
N VAL A 124 -5.92 -2.17 9.03
CA VAL A 124 -6.55 -3.20 8.19
C VAL A 124 -7.74 -3.82 8.92
N ALA A 125 -7.60 -4.15 10.21
CA ALA A 125 -8.67 -4.71 11.03
C ALA A 125 -9.88 -3.75 11.11
N TYR A 126 -9.66 -2.46 11.32
CA TYR A 126 -10.72 -1.45 11.27
C TYR A 126 -11.44 -1.47 9.91
N LEU A 127 -10.69 -1.45 8.81
CA LEU A 127 -11.30 -1.46 7.47
C LEU A 127 -12.03 -2.77 7.14
N ALA A 128 -11.65 -3.87 7.77
CA ALA A 128 -12.32 -5.16 7.63
C ALA A 128 -13.60 -5.27 8.49
N SER A 129 -13.75 -4.39 9.48
CA SER A 129 -14.84 -4.43 10.44
C SER A 129 -16.16 -3.84 9.89
N PRO A 130 -17.30 -4.10 10.54
CA PRO A 130 -18.58 -3.47 10.20
C PRO A 130 -18.56 -1.95 10.38
N GLU A 131 -17.79 -1.41 11.33
CA GLU A 131 -17.70 0.01 11.68
C GLU A 131 -17.18 0.86 10.51
N SER A 132 -16.42 0.27 9.60
CA SER A 132 -15.92 0.94 8.39
C SER A 132 -16.91 0.91 7.21
N GLY A 133 -18.16 0.54 7.44
CA GLY A 133 -19.15 0.31 6.36
C GLY A 133 -19.39 1.48 5.41
N PHE A 134 -19.08 2.71 5.83
CA PHE A 134 -19.19 3.93 5.00
C PHE A 134 -17.83 4.42 4.49
N VAL A 135 -16.73 3.70 4.77
CA VAL A 135 -15.38 4.01 4.29
C VAL A 135 -15.12 3.22 3.02
N THR A 136 -15.09 3.91 1.88
CA THR A 136 -14.76 3.29 0.58
C THR A 136 -14.08 4.31 -0.33
N GLY A 137 -13.14 3.86 -1.17
CA GLY A 137 -12.32 4.71 -2.02
C GLY A 137 -11.23 5.47 -1.27
N ALA A 138 -11.02 5.16 0.00
CA ALA A 138 -10.05 5.85 0.82
C ALA A 138 -8.62 5.34 0.59
N ASP A 139 -7.69 6.29 0.57
CA ASP A 139 -6.25 6.08 0.64
C ASP A 139 -5.78 6.46 2.05
N ILE A 140 -5.67 5.47 2.95
CA ILE A 140 -5.33 5.68 4.36
C ILE A 140 -3.82 5.52 4.53
N VAL A 141 -3.16 6.60 4.90
CA VAL A 141 -1.72 6.61 5.18
C VAL A 141 -1.50 6.31 6.66
N ALA A 142 -0.66 5.31 6.92
CA ALA A 142 -0.21 4.92 8.25
C ALA A 142 1.32 4.91 8.25
N ASP A 143 1.92 6.08 8.37
CA ASP A 143 3.35 6.31 8.11
C ASP A 143 4.08 7.13 9.18
N GLY A 144 3.45 7.38 10.33
CA GLY A 144 4.08 8.16 11.39
C GLY A 144 4.39 9.60 11.01
N GLY A 145 3.64 10.18 10.06
CA GLY A 145 3.87 11.54 9.57
C GLY A 145 5.08 11.67 8.63
N PHE A 146 5.54 10.57 8.04
CA PHE A 146 6.67 10.57 7.11
C PHE A 146 6.39 11.36 5.82
N THR A 147 5.14 11.42 5.38
CA THR A 147 4.73 12.11 4.14
C THR A 147 3.86 13.35 4.41
N ALA A 148 3.85 13.84 5.64
CA ALA A 148 3.10 15.04 6.04
C ALA A 148 3.81 16.34 5.63
#